data_314ecd216669ee9f9c26aa095445c930
#
_entry.id   314ecd216669ee9f9c26aa095445c930
#
_cell.length_a   1.000
_cell.length_b   1.000
_cell.length_c   1.000
_cell.angle_alpha   90.00
_cell.angle_beta   90.00
_cell.angle_gamma   90.00
#
_symmetry.space_group_name_H-M   'P 1'
#
loop_
_entity.id
_entity.type
_entity.pdbx_description
1 polymer ?
#
loop_
_entity_poly.entity_id
_entity_poly.type
_entity_poly.pdbx_seq_one_letter_code
_entity_poly.pdbx_strand_id
1 'polypeptide(L)'
;GPHAPDATYVDHGYDERLFDTGEVQLNHVVVGDADRPALLLVPGQTESWWGYEAALPPLAEHFQCFAVDLRGQGRSTRTPGRYTLDNLGNDLVRFVDGVIGRPTIVSGLSSGGVLSAWLSAYAKRGQIVAAHYEDPPLFASEVNTSTGPSLRHSIGPVFALMSKYRGDQWSVGDWDGMLAAAP
;
A
#
# COMPACT_ATOMS: atom_id res chain seq x y z
N GLY A 1 12.83 -5.59 7.84
CA GLY A 1 13.92 -5.53 8.75
C GLY A 1 15.23 -5.80 8.07
N PRO A 2 16.28 -5.51 8.72
CA PRO A 2 17.64 -5.67 8.21
C PRO A 2 18.04 -7.15 8.13
N HIS A 3 17.19 -7.98 7.81
CA HIS A 3 17.27 -9.34 8.12
C HIS A 3 17.44 -10.06 6.85
N ALA A 4 17.82 -11.13 6.76
CA ALA A 4 18.06 -11.99 5.63
C ALA A 4 16.99 -11.82 4.51
N PRO A 5 16.91 -10.69 3.83
CA PRO A 5 15.90 -10.46 2.80
C PRO A 5 16.02 -11.53 1.71
N ASP A 6 17.22 -12.02 1.48
CA ASP A 6 17.46 -13.06 0.48
C ASP A 6 16.76 -14.38 0.79
N ALA A 7 16.47 -14.67 2.06
CA ALA A 7 15.77 -15.89 2.46
C ALA A 7 14.25 -15.82 2.18
N THR A 8 13.71 -14.62 2.02
CA THR A 8 12.27 -14.37 1.83
C THR A 8 11.96 -13.64 0.53
N TYR A 9 12.99 -13.25 -0.19
CA TYR A 9 12.86 -12.54 -1.45
C TYR A 9 12.39 -13.48 -2.56
N VAL A 10 11.33 -13.06 -3.23
CA VAL A 10 10.85 -13.67 -4.45
C VAL A 10 11.07 -12.68 -5.58
N ASP A 11 11.75 -13.09 -6.64
CA ASP A 11 11.89 -12.27 -7.84
C ASP A 11 10.57 -12.24 -8.60
N HIS A 12 10.02 -11.04 -8.75
CA HIS A 12 8.76 -10.81 -9.42
C HIS A 12 8.90 -10.41 -10.89
N GLY A 13 10.12 -10.39 -11.41
CA GLY A 13 10.38 -10.05 -12.81
C GLY A 13 10.17 -8.58 -13.17
N TYR A 14 10.04 -7.69 -12.20
CA TYR A 14 9.94 -6.25 -12.37
C TYR A 14 11.08 -5.53 -11.67
N ASP A 15 11.61 -4.48 -12.31
CA ASP A 15 12.65 -3.64 -11.72
C ASP A 15 12.09 -2.79 -10.58
N GLU A 16 12.42 -3.17 -9.36
CA GLU A 16 12.10 -2.38 -8.17
C GLU A 16 13.04 -1.18 -8.05
N ARG A 17 12.49 -0.04 -7.66
CA ARG A 17 13.19 1.23 -7.48
C ARG A 17 12.85 1.83 -6.14
N LEU A 18 13.79 2.55 -5.55
CA LEU A 18 13.58 3.31 -4.32
C LEU A 18 13.47 4.80 -4.66
N PHE A 19 12.46 5.44 -4.12
CA PHE A 19 12.28 6.89 -4.15
C PHE A 19 12.45 7.46 -2.75
N ASP A 20 13.37 8.41 -2.58
CA ASP A 20 13.58 9.11 -1.32
C ASP A 20 12.65 10.33 -1.24
N THR A 21 11.72 10.31 -0.29
CA THR A 21 10.80 11.42 -0.04
C THR A 21 11.46 12.56 0.78
N GLY A 22 12.70 12.37 1.23
CA GLY A 22 13.37 13.22 2.22
C GLY A 22 13.12 12.80 3.66
N GLU A 23 12.20 11.85 3.88
CA GLU A 23 11.89 11.29 5.20
C GLU A 23 11.93 9.76 5.20
N VAL A 24 11.44 9.15 4.14
CA VAL A 24 11.39 7.70 3.95
C VAL A 24 11.72 7.33 2.51
N GLN A 25 12.18 6.12 2.30
CA GLN A 25 12.32 5.54 0.97
C GLN A 25 11.10 4.69 0.65
N LEU A 26 10.50 4.94 -0.51
CA LEU A 26 9.36 4.17 -1.01
C LEU A 26 9.82 3.25 -2.14
N ASN A 27 9.60 1.96 -1.96
CA ASN A 27 9.82 0.98 -3.00
C ASN A 27 8.66 0.99 -3.99
N HIS A 28 8.94 0.83 -5.27
CA HIS A 28 7.94 0.83 -6.31
C HIS A 28 8.43 0.16 -7.60
N VAL A 29 7.47 -0.18 -8.44
CA VAL A 29 7.71 -0.60 -9.83
C VAL A 29 6.96 0.32 -10.78
N VAL A 30 7.50 0.45 -12.00
CA VAL A 30 6.87 1.22 -13.09
C VAL A 30 6.72 0.31 -14.29
N VAL A 31 5.49 0.17 -14.79
CA VAL A 31 5.16 -0.73 -15.90
C VAL A 31 4.26 -0.01 -16.89
N GLY A 32 4.54 -0.15 -18.17
CA GLY A 32 3.80 0.51 -19.26
C GLY A 32 4.51 1.73 -19.84
N ASP A 33 4.02 2.17 -21.00
CA ASP A 33 4.64 3.23 -21.77
C ASP A 33 4.45 4.61 -21.13
N ALA A 34 5.46 5.45 -21.21
CA ALA A 34 5.47 6.77 -20.55
C ALA A 34 4.50 7.79 -21.16
N ASP A 35 4.02 7.56 -22.35
CA ASP A 35 3.04 8.42 -23.05
C ASP A 35 1.58 8.12 -22.64
N ARG A 36 1.35 7.01 -21.96
CA ARG A 36 0.03 6.63 -21.45
C ARG A 36 -0.33 7.38 -20.18
N PRO A 37 -1.63 7.52 -19.86
CA PRO A 37 -2.06 8.13 -18.60
C PRO A 37 -1.41 7.46 -17.39
N ALA A 38 -0.98 8.26 -16.41
CA ALA A 38 -0.36 7.76 -15.20
C ALA A 38 -1.41 7.17 -14.25
N LEU A 39 -1.16 5.95 -13.76
CA LEU A 39 -2.00 5.24 -12.78
C LEU A 39 -1.15 4.87 -11.57
N LEU A 40 -1.45 5.46 -10.42
CA LEU A 40 -0.86 5.10 -9.14
C LEU A 40 -1.72 4.01 -8.48
N LEU A 41 -1.10 2.88 -8.17
CA LEU A 41 -1.72 1.74 -7.50
C LEU A 41 -1.27 1.71 -6.04
N VAL A 42 -2.23 1.84 -5.12
CA VAL A 42 -2.00 1.95 -3.68
C VAL A 42 -2.51 0.69 -2.98
N PRO A 43 -1.64 -0.13 -2.38
CA PRO A 43 -2.01 -1.41 -1.79
C PRO A 43 -2.84 -1.24 -0.52
N GLY A 44 -3.52 -2.31 -0.15
CA GLY A 44 -4.21 -2.44 1.12
C GLY A 44 -3.26 -2.57 2.31
N GLN A 45 -3.84 -2.60 3.50
CA GLN A 45 -3.08 -2.82 4.72
C GLN A 45 -2.44 -4.21 4.69
N THR A 46 -1.18 -4.30 5.11
CA THR A 46 -0.40 -5.53 5.13
C THR A 46 -0.01 -6.08 3.76
N GLU A 47 -0.29 -5.35 2.69
CA GLU A 47 0.07 -5.70 1.32
C GLU A 47 1.28 -4.89 0.84
N SER A 48 1.72 -5.20 -0.37
CA SER A 48 2.77 -4.50 -1.10
C SER A 48 2.36 -4.35 -2.57
N TRP A 49 3.19 -3.73 -3.38
CA TRP A 49 2.98 -3.63 -4.82
C TRP A 49 2.76 -5.02 -5.47
N TRP A 50 3.27 -6.09 -4.87
CA TRP A 50 3.11 -7.46 -5.35
C TRP A 50 1.65 -7.88 -5.49
N GLY A 51 0.76 -7.33 -4.66
CA GLY A 51 -0.69 -7.57 -4.78
C GLY A 51 -1.25 -7.19 -6.14
N TYR A 52 -0.60 -6.28 -6.85
CA TYR A 52 -0.99 -5.86 -8.20
C TYR A 52 -0.28 -6.61 -9.32
N GLU A 53 0.67 -7.52 -9.03
CA GLU A 53 1.53 -8.15 -10.04
C GLU A 53 0.74 -8.75 -11.19
N ALA A 54 -0.33 -9.48 -10.89
CA ALA A 54 -1.18 -10.11 -11.91
C ALA A 54 -2.01 -9.08 -12.71
N ALA A 55 -2.28 -7.91 -12.14
CA ALA A 55 -3.05 -6.85 -12.78
C ALA A 55 -2.17 -5.90 -13.64
N LEU A 56 -0.87 -5.84 -13.36
CA LEU A 56 0.03 -4.93 -14.06
C LEU A 56 0.08 -5.15 -15.58
N PRO A 57 0.19 -6.38 -16.13
CA PRO A 57 0.25 -6.57 -17.58
C PRO A 57 -0.98 -6.02 -18.31
N PRO A 58 -2.24 -6.37 -17.96
CA PRO A 58 -3.39 -5.83 -18.67
C PRO A 58 -3.60 -4.34 -18.42
N LEU A 59 -3.27 -3.80 -17.23
CA LEU A 59 -3.35 -2.36 -16.97
C LEU A 59 -2.31 -1.58 -17.78
N ALA A 60 -1.13 -2.13 -17.95
CA ALA A 60 -0.05 -1.50 -18.69
C ALA A 60 -0.34 -1.39 -20.21
N GLU A 61 -1.34 -2.08 -20.73
CA GLU A 61 -1.83 -1.86 -22.08
C GLU A 61 -2.50 -0.49 -22.27
N HIS A 62 -2.95 0.13 -21.19
CA HIS A 62 -3.74 1.36 -21.21
C HIS A 62 -3.13 2.50 -20.37
N PHE A 63 -2.29 2.16 -19.39
CA PHE A 63 -1.72 3.11 -18.44
C PHE A 63 -0.21 2.91 -18.30
N GLN A 64 0.47 3.96 -17.86
CA GLN A 64 1.74 3.79 -17.16
C GLN A 64 1.43 3.59 -15.68
N CYS A 65 1.63 2.37 -15.21
CA CYS A 65 1.32 1.95 -13.85
C CYS A 65 2.50 2.20 -12.91
N PHE A 66 2.23 2.78 -11.76
CA PHE A 66 3.17 3.00 -10.66
C PHE A 66 2.61 2.27 -9.45
N ALA A 67 3.12 1.08 -9.16
CA ALA A 67 2.70 0.32 -7.99
C ALA A 67 3.72 0.52 -6.86
N VAL A 68 3.25 0.99 -5.70
CA VAL A 68 4.10 1.47 -4.62
C VAL A 68 3.93 0.62 -3.36
N ASP A 69 5.01 0.46 -2.62
CA ASP A 69 4.96 0.00 -1.23
C ASP A 69 4.79 1.22 -0.31
N LEU A 70 3.76 1.20 0.52
CA LEU A 70 3.55 2.27 1.50
C LEU A 70 4.64 2.23 2.59
N ARG A 71 4.86 3.36 3.24
CA ARG A 71 5.64 3.43 4.48
C ARG A 71 5.23 2.29 5.42
N GLY A 72 6.19 1.49 5.87
CA GLY A 72 5.98 0.35 6.75
C GLY A 72 5.56 -0.95 6.07
N GLN A 73 5.36 -0.96 4.75
CA GLN A 73 4.96 -2.13 3.97
C GLN A 73 6.03 -2.49 2.93
N GLY A 74 6.00 -3.71 2.45
CA GLY A 74 6.93 -4.21 1.45
C GLY A 74 8.39 -3.90 1.79
N ARG A 75 9.08 -3.28 0.85
CA ARG A 75 10.48 -2.87 0.98
C ARG A 75 10.66 -1.39 1.32
N SER A 76 9.57 -0.68 1.60
CA SER A 76 9.63 0.72 2.03
C SER A 76 10.11 0.87 3.47
N THR A 77 10.61 2.04 3.80
CA THR A 77 11.11 2.36 5.14
C THR A 77 10.05 2.17 6.21
N ARG A 78 10.43 1.56 7.31
CA ARG A 78 9.61 1.40 8.51
C ARG A 78 9.87 2.53 9.49
N THR A 79 8.78 3.11 9.98
CA THR A 79 8.81 4.21 10.96
C THR A 79 7.81 3.91 12.09
N PRO A 80 8.13 3.00 13.02
CA PRO A 80 7.22 2.63 14.10
C PRO A 80 6.65 3.85 14.82
N GLY A 81 5.32 3.84 15.02
CA GLY A 81 4.61 4.96 15.65
C GLY A 81 4.28 6.14 14.70
N ARG A 82 4.65 6.06 13.41
CA ARG A 82 4.43 7.15 12.44
C ARG A 82 3.64 6.72 11.20
N TYR A 83 2.67 5.86 11.39
CA TYR A 83 1.80 5.33 10.31
C TYR A 83 0.43 5.99 10.30
N THR A 84 0.39 7.32 10.36
CA THR A 84 -0.87 8.09 10.25
C THR A 84 -1.26 8.22 8.78
N LEU A 85 -2.56 8.44 8.52
CA LEU A 85 -3.05 8.73 7.16
C LEU A 85 -2.35 9.94 6.55
N ASP A 86 -2.08 10.98 7.36
CA ASP A 86 -1.40 12.18 6.90
C ASP A 86 0.06 11.89 6.49
N ASN A 87 0.79 11.06 7.25
CA ASN A 87 2.14 10.68 6.89
C ASN A 87 2.15 9.87 5.59
N LEU A 88 1.29 8.87 5.49
CA LEU A 88 1.18 8.02 4.30
C LEU A 88 0.71 8.83 3.07
N GLY A 89 -0.29 9.69 3.26
CA GLY A 89 -0.79 10.55 2.19
C GLY A 89 0.25 11.55 1.69
N ASN A 90 0.99 12.19 2.60
CA ASN A 90 2.07 13.12 2.24
C ASN A 90 3.24 12.41 1.54
N ASP A 91 3.56 11.18 1.91
CA ASP A 91 4.54 10.37 1.16
C ASP A 91 4.08 10.18 -0.30
N LEU A 92 2.81 9.85 -0.51
CA LEU A 92 2.26 9.67 -1.86
C LEU A 92 2.20 10.98 -2.65
N VAL A 93 1.90 12.12 -2.01
CA VAL A 93 2.00 13.45 -2.65
C VAL A 93 3.41 13.70 -3.17
N ARG A 94 4.43 13.42 -2.35
CA ARG A 94 5.84 13.56 -2.74
C ARG A 94 6.22 12.57 -3.84
N PHE A 95 5.68 11.36 -3.77
CA PHE A 95 5.90 10.34 -4.80
C PHE A 95 5.31 10.78 -6.16
N VAL A 96 4.09 11.31 -6.18
CA VAL A 96 3.49 11.85 -7.41
C VAL A 96 4.32 12.99 -7.96
N ASP A 97 4.81 13.89 -7.11
CA ASP A 97 5.67 15.00 -7.56
C ASP A 97 7.02 14.51 -8.10
N GLY A 98 7.68 13.64 -7.38
CA GLY A 98 9.08 13.29 -7.65
C GLY A 98 9.28 12.15 -8.64
N VAL A 99 8.33 11.22 -8.74
CA VAL A 99 8.42 10.04 -9.61
C VAL A 99 7.53 10.17 -10.82
N ILE A 100 6.26 10.54 -10.62
CA ILE A 100 5.27 10.59 -11.71
C ILE A 100 5.34 11.93 -12.45
N GLY A 101 5.36 13.04 -11.73
CA GLY A 101 5.57 14.40 -12.25
C GLY A 101 4.46 14.94 -13.15
N ARG A 102 3.27 14.34 -13.15
CA ARG A 102 2.15 14.70 -14.04
C ARG A 102 0.81 14.32 -13.44
N PRO A 103 -0.33 14.84 -13.98
CA PRO A 103 -1.66 14.47 -13.53
C PRO A 103 -1.86 12.96 -13.49
N THR A 104 -2.35 12.46 -12.36
CA THR A 104 -2.34 11.03 -12.01
C THR A 104 -3.74 10.54 -11.65
N ILE A 105 -4.11 9.39 -12.19
CA ILE A 105 -5.23 8.60 -11.69
C ILE A 105 -4.73 7.77 -10.52
N VAL A 106 -5.46 7.73 -9.41
CA VAL A 106 -5.14 6.86 -8.27
C VAL A 106 -6.17 5.76 -8.12
N SER A 107 -5.71 4.55 -7.90
CA SER A 107 -6.55 3.40 -7.54
C SER A 107 -6.00 2.77 -6.26
N GLY A 108 -6.85 2.58 -5.27
CA GLY A 108 -6.46 2.01 -3.99
C GLY A 108 -7.41 0.92 -3.51
N LEU A 109 -6.81 -0.15 -3.00
CA LEU A 109 -7.52 -1.29 -2.43
C LEU A 109 -7.64 -1.13 -0.90
N SER A 110 -8.84 -1.33 -0.35
CA SER A 110 -9.08 -1.34 1.10
C SER A 110 -8.54 -0.06 1.77
N SER A 111 -7.58 -0.12 2.67
CA SER A 111 -6.93 1.06 3.26
C SER A 111 -6.21 1.94 2.23
N GLY A 112 -5.75 1.36 1.12
CA GLY A 112 -5.27 2.11 -0.04
C GLY A 112 -6.35 2.94 -0.70
N GLY A 113 -7.60 2.47 -0.68
CA GLY A 113 -8.77 3.25 -1.09
C GLY A 113 -9.06 4.43 -0.16
N VAL A 114 -8.84 4.28 1.15
CA VAL A 114 -8.89 5.40 2.10
C VAL A 114 -7.82 6.44 1.77
N LEU A 115 -6.62 6.01 1.44
CA LEU A 115 -5.54 6.92 1.00
C LEU A 115 -5.85 7.58 -0.34
N SER A 116 -6.52 6.89 -1.27
CA SER A 116 -7.01 7.47 -2.51
C SER A 116 -8.04 8.59 -2.25
N ALA A 117 -8.93 8.40 -1.27
CA ALA A 117 -9.85 9.44 -0.83
C ALA A 117 -9.11 10.61 -0.16
N TRP A 118 -8.12 10.33 0.68
CA TRP A 118 -7.26 11.34 1.27
C TRP A 118 -6.54 12.17 0.20
N LEU A 119 -5.95 11.53 -0.81
CA LEU A 119 -5.30 12.21 -1.94
C LEU A 119 -6.29 13.07 -2.73
N SER A 120 -7.51 12.61 -2.94
CA SER A 120 -8.56 13.40 -3.62
C SER A 120 -8.90 14.70 -2.87
N ALA A 121 -8.78 14.68 -1.55
CA ALA A 121 -9.11 15.84 -0.70
C ALA A 121 -7.89 16.76 -0.47
N TYR A 122 -6.69 16.21 -0.34
CA TYR A 122 -5.53 16.94 0.21
C TYR A 122 -4.31 16.99 -0.72
N ALA A 123 -4.30 16.26 -1.83
CA ALA A 123 -3.22 16.37 -2.80
C ALA A 123 -3.16 17.78 -3.41
N LYS A 124 -2.02 18.15 -3.94
CA LYS A 124 -1.87 19.44 -4.64
C LYS A 124 -2.86 19.53 -5.81
N ARG A 125 -3.38 20.72 -6.04
CA ARG A 125 -4.30 20.96 -7.13
C ARG A 125 -3.73 20.48 -8.47
N GLY A 126 -4.47 19.62 -9.17
CA GLY A 126 -4.07 19.07 -10.46
C GLY A 126 -3.19 17.82 -10.38
N GLN A 127 -2.75 17.38 -9.20
CA GLN A 127 -2.01 16.13 -9.04
C GLN A 127 -2.90 14.91 -9.32
N ILE A 128 -4.07 14.87 -8.72
CA ILE A 128 -5.02 13.75 -8.87
C ILE A 128 -6.18 14.22 -9.77
N VAL A 129 -6.39 13.51 -10.85
CA VAL A 129 -7.42 13.83 -11.86
C VAL A 129 -8.60 12.87 -11.81
N ALA A 130 -8.39 11.67 -11.27
CA ALA A 130 -9.44 10.71 -11.01
C ALA A 130 -9.00 9.78 -9.89
N ALA A 131 -9.96 9.23 -9.16
CA ALA A 131 -9.70 8.27 -8.08
C ALA A 131 -10.68 7.10 -8.18
N HIS A 132 -10.13 5.90 -8.06
CA HIS A 132 -10.87 4.66 -7.94
C HIS A 132 -10.71 4.11 -6.53
N TYR A 133 -11.82 3.74 -5.92
CA TYR A 133 -11.87 3.20 -4.56
C TYR A 133 -12.33 1.75 -4.62
N GLU A 134 -11.43 0.83 -4.34
CA GLU A 134 -11.73 -0.58 -4.30
C GLU A 134 -11.95 -1.01 -2.84
N ASP A 135 -13.21 -1.25 -2.50
CA ASP A 135 -13.67 -1.69 -1.18
C ASP A 135 -13.03 -0.93 0.02
N PRO A 136 -13.03 0.40 0.01
CA PRO A 136 -12.44 1.16 1.10
C PRO A 136 -13.34 1.17 2.33
N PRO A 137 -12.79 1.02 3.55
CA PRO A 137 -13.55 1.17 4.79
C PRO A 137 -13.80 2.66 5.11
N LEU A 138 -14.57 3.35 4.26
CA LEU A 138 -14.93 4.76 4.41
C LEU A 138 -16.13 4.90 5.37
N PHE A 139 -15.96 4.52 6.62
CA PHE A 139 -16.99 4.64 7.63
C PHE A 139 -16.89 5.99 8.32
N ALA A 140 -18.05 6.57 8.64
CA ALA A 140 -18.09 7.71 9.54
C ALA A 140 -17.56 7.27 10.92
N SER A 141 -16.60 8.01 11.45
CA SER A 141 -15.97 7.72 12.74
C SER A 141 -16.96 7.79 13.91
N GLU A 142 -18.08 8.46 13.71
CA GLU A 142 -19.17 8.58 14.67
C GLU A 142 -19.92 7.26 14.90
N VAL A 143 -19.94 6.41 13.89
CA VAL A 143 -20.40 5.04 14.05
C VAL A 143 -19.16 4.21 14.33
N ASN A 144 -18.86 3.98 15.58
CA ASN A 144 -17.64 3.28 15.99
C ASN A 144 -17.66 1.80 15.58
N THR A 145 -17.66 1.56 14.26
CA THR A 145 -17.72 0.25 13.64
C THR A 145 -16.48 -0.57 13.95
N SER A 146 -15.35 0.08 14.18
CA SER A 146 -14.11 -0.59 14.59
C SER A 146 -14.19 -1.22 15.98
N THR A 147 -15.15 -0.83 16.80
CA THR A 147 -15.42 -1.42 18.11
C THR A 147 -16.73 -2.20 18.17
N GLY A 148 -17.44 -2.29 17.05
CA GLY A 148 -18.67 -3.05 16.94
C GLY A 148 -18.46 -4.54 17.21
N PRO A 149 -19.49 -5.26 17.69
CA PRO A 149 -19.40 -6.69 18.00
C PRO A 149 -18.92 -7.53 16.80
N SER A 150 -19.39 -7.24 15.60
CA SER A 150 -19.02 -7.98 14.39
C SER A 150 -17.53 -7.85 14.04
N LEU A 151 -16.94 -6.66 14.21
CA LEU A 151 -15.52 -6.45 13.93
C LEU A 151 -14.63 -7.08 15.01
N ARG A 152 -15.04 -7.00 16.26
CA ARG A 152 -14.34 -7.67 17.37
C ARG A 152 -14.33 -9.19 17.24
N HIS A 153 -15.39 -9.76 16.70
CA HIS A 153 -15.53 -11.19 16.57
C HIS A 153 -15.03 -11.75 15.23
N SER A 154 -14.82 -10.91 14.23
CA SER A 154 -14.36 -11.35 12.90
C SER A 154 -12.94 -10.90 12.56
N ILE A 155 -12.72 -9.61 12.40
CA ILE A 155 -11.46 -9.07 11.85
C ILE A 155 -10.44 -8.74 12.95
N GLY A 156 -10.87 -8.20 14.08
CA GLY A 156 -9.99 -7.78 15.16
C GLY A 156 -9.08 -8.91 15.68
N PRO A 157 -9.62 -10.09 16.02
CA PRO A 157 -8.82 -11.23 16.43
C PRO A 157 -7.86 -11.71 15.35
N VAL A 158 -8.26 -11.67 14.06
CA VAL A 158 -7.41 -12.06 12.93
C VAL A 158 -6.23 -11.11 12.81
N PHE A 159 -6.45 -9.79 12.88
CA PHE A 159 -5.35 -8.83 12.84
C PHE A 159 -4.41 -8.95 14.04
N ALA A 160 -4.94 -9.21 15.24
CA ALA A 160 -4.13 -9.44 16.42
C ALA A 160 -3.24 -10.69 16.26
N LEU A 161 -3.81 -11.76 15.71
CA LEU A 161 -3.09 -12.98 15.39
C LEU A 161 -2.00 -12.74 14.34
N MET A 162 -2.34 -12.07 13.24
CA MET A 162 -1.39 -11.72 12.20
C MET A 162 -0.24 -10.86 12.74
N SER A 163 -0.53 -9.86 13.56
CA SER A 163 0.50 -9.02 14.18
C SER A 163 1.47 -9.81 15.03
N LYS A 164 1.00 -10.88 15.67
CA LYS A 164 1.82 -11.72 16.55
C LYS A 164 2.74 -12.67 15.78
N TYR A 165 2.24 -13.26 14.70
CA TYR A 165 2.93 -14.35 14.01
C TYR A 165 3.56 -13.99 12.68
N ARG A 166 3.14 -12.91 12.04
CA ARG A 166 3.61 -12.52 10.71
C ARG A 166 5.05 -12.00 10.69
N GLY A 167 5.57 -11.55 11.81
CA GLY A 167 6.89 -10.94 11.87
C GLY A 167 6.95 -9.61 11.13
N ASP A 168 8.12 -9.28 10.58
CA ASP A 168 8.24 -8.17 9.67
C ASP A 168 7.95 -8.63 8.23
N GLN A 169 7.82 -7.68 7.31
CA GLN A 169 7.45 -7.98 5.93
C GLN A 169 8.57 -8.64 5.11
N TRP A 170 9.74 -8.77 5.67
CA TRP A 170 10.92 -9.39 5.05
C TRP A 170 11.09 -10.83 5.46
N SER A 171 10.46 -11.23 6.55
CA SER A 171 10.55 -12.58 7.09
C SER A 171 9.26 -13.35 6.80
N VAL A 172 9.42 -14.61 6.50
CA VAL A 172 8.30 -15.55 6.48
C VAL A 172 7.76 -15.62 7.91
N GLY A 173 6.47 -15.35 8.08
CA GLY A 173 5.83 -15.44 9.38
C GLY A 173 5.80 -16.89 9.88
N ASP A 174 5.62 -17.07 11.16
CA ASP A 174 5.34 -18.37 11.76
C ASP A 174 3.90 -18.79 11.44
N TRP A 175 3.69 -19.28 10.24
CA TRP A 175 2.38 -19.69 9.75
C TRP A 175 1.82 -20.90 10.49
N ASP A 176 2.69 -21.84 10.86
CA ASP A 176 2.28 -23.03 11.63
C ASP A 176 1.81 -22.64 13.02
N GLY A 177 2.55 -21.76 13.70
CA GLY A 177 2.15 -21.22 15.00
C GLY A 177 0.85 -20.39 14.89
N MET A 178 0.68 -19.64 13.82
CA MET A 178 -0.55 -18.88 13.58
C MET A 178 -1.76 -19.81 13.36
N LEU A 179 -1.61 -20.85 12.55
CA LEU A 179 -2.67 -21.82 12.30
C LEU A 179 -3.03 -22.61 13.56
N ALA A 180 -2.03 -22.98 14.37
CA ALA A 180 -2.26 -23.68 15.65
C ALA A 180 -2.97 -22.79 16.69
N ALA A 181 -2.83 -21.48 16.60
CA ALA A 181 -3.46 -20.51 17.51
C ALA A 181 -4.80 -19.96 16.97
N ALA A 182 -5.18 -20.29 15.75
CA ALA A 182 -6.47 -19.92 15.20
C ALA A 182 -7.62 -20.63 15.94
N PRO A 183 -8.72 -19.93 16.24
CA PRO A 183 -9.87 -20.51 16.94
C PRO A 183 -10.62 -21.53 16.09
#